data_d988077b2efc986f194b96d60091e5fc
#
_entry.id   d988077b2efc986f194b96d60091e5fc
#
_cell.length_a   1.000
_cell.length_b   1.000
_cell.length_c   1.000
_cell.angle_alpha   90.00
_cell.angle_beta   90.00
_cell.angle_gamma   90.00
#
_symmetry.space_group_name_H-M   'P 1'
#
loop_
_entity.id
_entity.type
_entity.pdbx_description
1 polymer ?
#
loop_
_entity_poly.entity_id
_entity_poly.type
_entity_poly.pdbx_seq_one_letter_code
_entity_poly.pdbx_strand_id
1 'polypeptide(L)'
;MKNKHRKLSLGFLLTITLLCSITPAALAKTRQNHLIDFLYDNQNTDGTFGIAYQDTAYAIEIINYFNAYSVEVLFEETKSVDIPTFKEFLINQIQTMFNVENIDLYELLYYLDTLNRMESLETSLGSTLHNNIYRYLNETNQIGGGFAPTNTSTTANMVSTFFVYNIYAIIGESVVNQTGHKTWILSCNNTDGGYGGNPSLSSTIVTTYFAVYLFDALGDVNDLVNKTKTLEYFKSFYIDDPDNIGNFGGYLPDFLAYNTLLSSTYYCVKGIELIDESELNGGTTVNWVLNHQNFLDGGFGDWVEGNEQRGSSVSASFYAFKLLETFDSLEVLNEDIFAVEFNYLMLIIILSISGVIIGIIYLFIRRRRI
;
A
#
# COMPACT_ATOMS: atom_id res chain seq x y z
N MET A 1 -18.85 61.67 -15.02
CA MET A 1 -17.66 60.84 -14.86
C MET A 1 -17.56 60.12 -13.50
N LYS A 2 -18.00 60.69 -12.37
CA LYS A 2 -17.90 60.10 -11.02
C LYS A 2 -18.59 58.72 -10.81
N ASN A 3 -19.67 58.43 -11.54
CA ASN A 3 -20.42 57.16 -11.36
C ASN A 3 -19.80 55.94 -12.11
N LYS A 4 -18.97 56.17 -13.13
CA LYS A 4 -18.36 55.09 -13.94
C LYS A 4 -17.22 54.43 -13.19
N HIS A 5 -16.41 55.20 -12.44
CA HIS A 5 -15.31 54.63 -11.62
C HIS A 5 -15.80 53.87 -10.38
N ARG A 6 -16.97 54.25 -9.81
CA ARG A 6 -17.57 53.53 -8.68
C ARG A 6 -18.09 52.13 -9.08
N LYS A 7 -18.67 52.02 -10.29
CA LYS A 7 -19.15 50.72 -10.81
C LYS A 7 -18.01 49.80 -11.23
N LEU A 8 -16.88 50.36 -11.73
CA LEU A 8 -15.70 49.56 -12.09
C LEU A 8 -14.98 48.99 -10.84
N SER A 9 -14.87 49.78 -9.76
CA SER A 9 -14.22 49.33 -8.52
C SER A 9 -15.06 48.27 -7.78
N LEU A 10 -16.39 48.40 -7.82
CA LEU A 10 -17.31 47.43 -7.21
C LEU A 10 -17.32 46.10 -7.99
N GLY A 11 -17.29 46.16 -9.33
CA GLY A 11 -17.19 44.97 -10.18
C GLY A 11 -15.88 44.23 -9.99
N PHE A 12 -14.76 44.95 -9.92
CA PHE A 12 -13.44 44.36 -9.71
C PHE A 12 -13.32 43.72 -8.31
N LEU A 13 -13.89 44.36 -7.27
CA LEU A 13 -13.92 43.80 -5.91
C LEU A 13 -14.80 42.54 -5.85
N LEU A 14 -15.94 42.52 -6.52
CA LEU A 14 -16.84 41.36 -6.58
C LEU A 14 -16.17 40.17 -7.33
N THR A 15 -15.43 40.49 -8.40
CA THR A 15 -14.72 39.45 -9.18
C THR A 15 -13.56 38.83 -8.37
N ILE A 16 -12.79 39.65 -7.63
CA ILE A 16 -11.73 39.16 -6.75
C ILE A 16 -12.30 38.30 -5.60
N THR A 17 -13.41 38.76 -4.97
CA THR A 17 -14.07 38.01 -3.89
C THR A 17 -14.65 36.68 -4.41
N LEU A 18 -15.21 36.67 -5.61
CA LEU A 18 -15.73 35.48 -6.26
C LEU A 18 -14.59 34.50 -6.64
N LEU A 19 -13.51 35.02 -7.23
CA LEU A 19 -12.31 34.22 -7.52
C LEU A 19 -11.69 33.61 -6.22
N CYS A 20 -11.58 34.39 -5.16
CA CYS A 20 -11.07 33.91 -3.88
C CYS A 20 -12.01 32.93 -3.15
N SER A 21 -13.32 32.94 -3.44
CA SER A 21 -14.29 32.00 -2.86
C SER A 21 -14.40 30.67 -3.65
N ILE A 22 -14.04 30.68 -4.93
CA ILE A 22 -14.13 29.50 -5.80
C ILE A 22 -12.83 28.70 -5.79
N THR A 23 -11.68 29.35 -5.62
CA THR A 23 -10.36 28.70 -5.70
C THR A 23 -10.04 27.68 -4.60
N PRO A 24 -10.45 27.84 -3.33
CA PRO A 24 -10.11 26.81 -2.32
C PRO A 24 -10.88 25.51 -2.50
N ALA A 25 -12.14 25.56 -2.89
CA ALA A 25 -12.97 24.37 -3.05
C ALA A 25 -12.66 23.57 -4.34
N ALA A 26 -12.12 24.24 -5.37
CA ALA A 26 -11.76 23.61 -6.65
C ALA A 26 -10.36 22.95 -6.63
N LEU A 27 -9.56 23.22 -5.59
CA LEU A 27 -8.19 22.71 -5.43
C LEU A 27 -8.04 21.73 -4.27
N ALA A 28 -9.09 21.49 -3.49
CA ALA A 28 -9.06 20.52 -2.40
C ALA A 28 -9.07 19.11 -3.01
N LYS A 29 -7.96 18.40 -2.88
CA LYS A 29 -7.83 17.00 -3.27
C LYS A 29 -8.11 16.11 -2.06
N THR A 30 -8.86 15.03 -2.28
CA THR A 30 -9.05 13.98 -1.27
C THR A 30 -7.75 13.22 -1.02
N ARG A 31 -7.67 12.52 0.11
CA ARG A 31 -6.57 11.59 0.42
C ARG A 31 -6.37 10.57 -0.70
N GLN A 32 -7.47 10.06 -1.27
CA GLN A 32 -7.46 9.17 -2.42
C GLN A 32 -6.77 9.79 -3.63
N ASN A 33 -7.15 11.02 -4.00
CA ASN A 33 -6.56 11.67 -5.17
C ASN A 33 -5.06 11.93 -4.98
N HIS A 34 -4.65 12.30 -3.76
CA HIS A 34 -3.25 12.43 -3.42
C HIS A 34 -2.50 11.09 -3.53
N LEU A 35 -3.09 10.00 -3.05
CA LEU A 35 -2.52 8.66 -3.16
C LEU A 35 -2.37 8.22 -4.63
N ILE A 36 -3.38 8.46 -5.46
CA ILE A 36 -3.32 8.12 -6.89
C ILE A 36 -2.25 8.95 -7.62
N ASP A 37 -2.18 10.26 -7.34
CA ASP A 37 -1.11 11.11 -7.90
C ASP A 37 0.27 10.59 -7.52
N PHE A 38 0.47 10.25 -6.23
CA PHE A 38 1.72 9.66 -5.73
C PHE A 38 2.10 8.38 -6.49
N LEU A 39 1.15 7.47 -6.74
CA LEU A 39 1.42 6.26 -7.51
C LEU A 39 1.91 6.61 -8.91
N TYR A 40 1.22 7.49 -9.61
CA TYR A 40 1.64 7.91 -10.95
C TYR A 40 2.94 8.71 -10.98
N ASP A 41 3.27 9.45 -9.93
CA ASP A 41 4.58 10.12 -9.79
C ASP A 41 5.73 9.13 -9.62
N ASN A 42 5.42 7.90 -9.18
CA ASN A 42 6.36 6.78 -9.06
C ASN A 42 6.25 5.77 -10.21
N GLN A 43 5.52 6.10 -11.31
CA GLN A 43 5.49 5.28 -12.50
C GLN A 43 6.78 5.46 -13.32
N ASN A 44 7.42 4.34 -13.64
CA ASN A 44 8.62 4.29 -14.47
C ASN A 44 8.28 4.40 -15.97
N THR A 45 9.27 4.68 -16.79
CA THR A 45 9.11 4.82 -18.25
C THR A 45 8.72 3.54 -18.97
N ASP A 46 8.92 2.37 -18.34
CA ASP A 46 8.52 1.05 -18.83
C ASP A 46 7.11 0.64 -18.37
N GLY A 47 6.43 1.52 -17.62
CA GLY A 47 5.09 1.30 -17.10
C GLY A 47 5.05 0.64 -15.72
N THR A 48 6.17 0.18 -15.17
CA THR A 48 6.25 -0.34 -13.79
C THR A 48 6.12 0.79 -12.77
N PHE A 49 5.90 0.44 -11.50
CA PHE A 49 5.77 1.39 -10.40
C PHE A 49 6.82 1.13 -9.33
N GLY A 50 7.35 2.21 -8.72
CA GLY A 50 8.30 2.11 -7.63
C GLY A 50 9.64 1.50 -8.03
N ILE A 51 10.31 0.83 -7.09
CA ILE A 51 11.65 0.26 -7.29
C ILE A 51 11.71 -1.27 -7.10
N ALA A 52 10.75 -1.85 -6.39
CA ALA A 52 10.67 -3.29 -6.15
C ALA A 52 9.63 -3.94 -7.07
N TYR A 53 9.82 -5.19 -7.43
CA TYR A 53 8.88 -5.92 -8.30
C TYR A 53 7.45 -5.92 -7.75
N GLN A 54 7.29 -6.03 -6.43
CA GLN A 54 6.00 -5.98 -5.75
C GLN A 54 5.29 -4.64 -5.89
N ASP A 55 6.03 -3.52 -6.00
CA ASP A 55 5.44 -2.18 -6.05
C ASP A 55 4.48 -2.03 -7.22
N THR A 56 4.79 -2.66 -8.35
CA THR A 56 3.93 -2.65 -9.52
C THR A 56 2.60 -3.36 -9.28
N ALA A 57 2.62 -4.57 -8.72
CA ALA A 57 1.41 -5.31 -8.37
C ALA A 57 0.56 -4.54 -7.36
N TYR A 58 1.20 -3.91 -6.38
CA TYR A 58 0.58 -3.11 -5.34
C TYR A 58 -0.07 -1.83 -5.87
N ALA A 59 0.63 -1.12 -6.74
CA ALA A 59 0.07 0.06 -7.41
C ALA A 59 -1.15 -0.30 -8.28
N ILE A 60 -1.05 -1.35 -9.08
CA ILE A 60 -2.15 -1.83 -9.93
C ILE A 60 -3.37 -2.25 -9.10
N GLU A 61 -3.20 -2.86 -7.92
CA GLU A 61 -4.32 -3.17 -7.04
C GLU A 61 -5.07 -1.92 -6.60
N ILE A 62 -4.35 -0.89 -6.12
CA ILE A 62 -4.93 0.37 -5.68
C ILE A 62 -5.60 1.09 -6.85
N ILE A 63 -4.93 1.19 -8.01
CA ILE A 63 -5.45 1.81 -9.23
C ILE A 63 -6.73 1.09 -9.70
N ASN A 64 -6.74 -0.25 -9.67
CA ASN A 64 -7.89 -1.06 -10.04
C ASN A 64 -9.07 -0.83 -9.09
N TYR A 65 -8.83 -0.83 -7.77
CA TYR A 65 -9.85 -0.60 -6.78
C TYR A 65 -10.58 0.74 -6.99
N PHE A 66 -9.83 1.82 -7.25
CA PHE A 66 -10.40 3.14 -7.50
C PHE A 66 -10.80 3.38 -8.96
N ASN A 67 -10.63 2.40 -9.85
CA ASN A 67 -10.85 2.52 -11.30
C ASN A 67 -10.07 3.73 -11.90
N ALA A 68 -8.84 3.95 -11.45
CA ALA A 68 -8.03 5.12 -11.73
C ALA A 68 -6.96 4.86 -12.80
N TYR A 69 -7.28 4.10 -13.86
CA TYR A 69 -6.34 3.76 -14.95
C TYR A 69 -5.90 4.94 -15.82
N SER A 70 -6.58 6.08 -15.70
CA SER A 70 -6.22 7.33 -16.37
C SER A 70 -6.57 8.50 -15.46
N VAL A 71 -5.61 9.39 -15.23
CA VAL A 71 -5.78 10.58 -14.38
C VAL A 71 -5.40 11.82 -15.17
N GLU A 72 -6.32 12.80 -15.23
CA GLU A 72 -6.04 14.11 -15.77
C GLU A 72 -5.30 14.96 -14.74
N VAL A 73 -4.07 15.35 -15.06
CA VAL A 73 -3.27 16.25 -14.24
C VAL A 73 -3.43 17.67 -14.78
N LEU A 74 -3.83 18.62 -13.90
CA LEU A 74 -3.99 20.02 -14.29
C LEU A 74 -2.68 20.59 -14.82
N PHE A 75 -2.70 21.01 -16.10
CA PHE A 75 -1.55 21.59 -16.82
C PHE A 75 -0.43 20.62 -17.22
N GLU A 76 -0.59 19.30 -17.07
CA GLU A 76 0.34 18.27 -17.47
C GLU A 76 -0.30 17.27 -18.44
N GLU A 77 0.49 16.37 -19.00
CA GLU A 77 -0.02 15.28 -19.81
C GLU A 77 -0.80 14.29 -18.94
N THR A 78 -1.89 13.72 -19.49
CA THR A 78 -2.67 12.67 -18.83
C THR A 78 -1.77 11.47 -18.53
N LYS A 79 -1.67 11.11 -17.26
CA LYS A 79 -0.97 9.90 -16.82
C LYS A 79 -1.90 8.70 -16.92
N SER A 80 -1.43 7.59 -17.46
CA SER A 80 -2.26 6.38 -17.65
C SER A 80 -1.41 5.11 -17.67
N VAL A 81 -2.07 3.99 -17.42
CA VAL A 81 -1.49 2.65 -17.64
C VAL A 81 -1.94 2.15 -19.01
N ASP A 82 -1.00 1.99 -19.96
CA ASP A 82 -1.24 1.30 -21.21
C ASP A 82 -1.24 -0.22 -20.98
N ILE A 83 -2.41 -0.74 -20.62
CA ILE A 83 -2.58 -2.16 -20.26
C ILE A 83 -2.07 -3.12 -21.32
N PRO A 84 -2.39 -2.98 -22.63
CA PRO A 84 -1.87 -3.90 -23.66
C PRO A 84 -0.34 -3.95 -23.72
N THR A 85 0.31 -2.80 -23.81
CA THR A 85 1.79 -2.71 -23.90
C THR A 85 2.44 -3.22 -22.62
N PHE A 86 1.87 -2.89 -21.45
CA PHE A 86 2.40 -3.33 -20.17
C PHE A 86 2.28 -4.84 -19.96
N LYS A 87 1.17 -5.46 -20.39
CA LYS A 87 1.02 -6.92 -20.38
C LYS A 87 2.07 -7.62 -21.26
N GLU A 88 2.28 -7.14 -22.48
CA GLU A 88 3.30 -7.68 -23.36
C GLU A 88 4.69 -7.60 -22.71
N PHE A 89 5.01 -6.48 -22.07
CA PHE A 89 6.25 -6.32 -21.31
C PHE A 89 6.40 -7.39 -20.23
N LEU A 90 5.40 -7.60 -19.36
CA LEU A 90 5.46 -8.57 -18.26
C LEU A 90 5.60 -10.01 -18.77
N ILE A 91 4.85 -10.38 -19.82
CA ILE A 91 4.95 -11.70 -20.46
C ILE A 91 6.37 -11.93 -21.02
N ASN A 92 6.96 -10.92 -21.66
CA ASN A 92 8.32 -10.99 -22.19
C ASN A 92 9.36 -11.14 -21.05
N GLN A 93 9.17 -10.46 -19.91
CA GLN A 93 10.04 -10.64 -18.74
C GLN A 93 9.99 -12.09 -18.24
N ILE A 94 8.79 -12.64 -18.03
CA ILE A 94 8.63 -14.04 -17.59
C ILE A 94 9.24 -15.01 -18.62
N GLN A 95 9.01 -14.83 -19.91
CA GLN A 95 9.62 -15.66 -20.95
C GLN A 95 11.14 -15.60 -20.91
N THR A 96 11.69 -14.42 -20.67
CA THR A 96 13.14 -14.22 -20.58
C THR A 96 13.74 -14.98 -19.40
N MET A 97 13.10 -14.93 -18.22
CA MET A 97 13.54 -15.70 -17.05
C MET A 97 13.66 -17.21 -17.36
N PHE A 98 12.68 -17.78 -18.08
CA PHE A 98 12.71 -19.18 -18.45
C PHE A 98 13.71 -19.50 -19.57
N ASN A 99 13.95 -18.58 -20.50
CA ASN A 99 14.92 -18.77 -21.58
C ASN A 99 16.37 -18.74 -21.10
N VAL A 100 16.66 -17.96 -20.06
CA VAL A 100 18.01 -17.86 -19.48
C VAL A 100 18.21 -18.78 -18.27
N GLU A 101 17.19 -19.56 -17.93
CA GLU A 101 17.17 -20.50 -16.80
C GLU A 101 17.54 -19.84 -15.44
N ASN A 102 17.23 -18.55 -15.30
CA ASN A 102 17.42 -17.77 -14.08
C ASN A 102 16.07 -17.30 -13.54
N ILE A 103 15.40 -18.18 -12.78
CA ILE A 103 14.05 -17.93 -12.30
C ILE A 103 14.12 -17.53 -10.83
N ASP A 104 13.75 -16.28 -10.55
CA ASP A 104 13.51 -15.74 -9.22
C ASP A 104 12.02 -15.87 -8.88
N LEU A 105 11.68 -16.61 -7.82
CA LEU A 105 10.29 -16.84 -7.40
C LEU A 105 9.59 -15.56 -6.95
N TYR A 106 10.31 -14.61 -6.36
CA TYR A 106 9.77 -13.33 -5.96
C TYR A 106 9.38 -12.47 -7.17
N GLU A 107 10.29 -12.34 -8.14
CA GLU A 107 10.03 -11.62 -9.37
C GLU A 107 8.90 -12.28 -10.17
N LEU A 108 8.94 -13.61 -10.32
CA LEU A 108 7.91 -14.39 -11.03
C LEU A 108 6.53 -14.20 -10.38
N LEU A 109 6.42 -14.29 -9.05
CA LEU A 109 5.16 -14.07 -8.35
C LEU A 109 4.57 -12.71 -8.69
N TYR A 110 5.35 -11.64 -8.58
CA TYR A 110 4.79 -10.29 -8.75
C TYR A 110 4.50 -9.92 -10.20
N TYR A 111 5.21 -10.49 -11.16
CA TYR A 111 4.80 -10.37 -12.57
C TYR A 111 3.48 -11.09 -12.85
N LEU A 112 3.31 -12.30 -12.33
CA LEU A 112 2.07 -13.05 -12.48
C LEU A 112 0.91 -12.40 -11.73
N ASP A 113 1.14 -11.91 -10.51
CA ASP A 113 0.13 -11.21 -9.71
C ASP A 113 -0.33 -9.93 -10.41
N THR A 114 0.59 -9.14 -10.97
CA THR A 114 0.27 -7.95 -11.77
C THR A 114 -0.59 -8.31 -12.99
N LEU A 115 -0.22 -9.36 -13.75
CA LEU A 115 -1.01 -9.82 -14.87
C LEU A 115 -2.41 -10.29 -14.45
N ASN A 116 -2.51 -11.03 -13.37
CA ASN A 116 -3.77 -11.53 -12.82
C ASN A 116 -4.72 -10.39 -12.41
N ARG A 117 -4.19 -9.29 -11.86
CA ARG A 117 -4.96 -8.11 -11.47
C ARG A 117 -5.45 -7.29 -12.66
N MET A 118 -4.70 -7.29 -13.76
CA MET A 118 -5.09 -6.55 -14.96
C MET A 118 -6.13 -7.27 -15.81
N GLU A 119 -6.03 -8.60 -15.93
CA GLU A 119 -6.98 -9.44 -16.68
C GLU A 119 -6.81 -10.95 -16.39
N SER A 120 -7.73 -11.76 -16.97
CA SER A 120 -7.64 -13.23 -16.90
C SER A 120 -6.30 -13.76 -17.42
N LEU A 121 -5.57 -14.44 -16.57
CA LEU A 121 -4.24 -15.00 -16.84
C LEU A 121 -4.25 -16.08 -17.92
N GLU A 122 -5.33 -16.88 -18.02
CA GLU A 122 -5.45 -17.96 -19.00
C GLU A 122 -5.32 -17.49 -20.45
N THR A 123 -5.77 -16.28 -20.75
CA THR A 123 -5.67 -15.70 -22.10
C THR A 123 -4.31 -15.08 -22.39
N SER A 124 -3.50 -14.81 -21.35
CA SER A 124 -2.25 -14.04 -21.50
C SER A 124 -1.01 -14.91 -21.59
N LEU A 125 -0.89 -15.96 -20.76
CA LEU A 125 0.36 -16.74 -20.67
C LEU A 125 0.61 -17.71 -21.83
N GLY A 126 -0.43 -18.24 -22.43
CA GLY A 126 -0.32 -19.34 -23.38
C GLY A 126 0.13 -20.67 -22.73
N SER A 127 -0.28 -21.79 -23.29
CA SER A 127 -0.09 -23.13 -22.70
C SER A 127 1.37 -23.52 -22.47
N THR A 128 2.29 -23.09 -23.33
CA THR A 128 3.72 -23.42 -23.19
C THR A 128 4.34 -22.78 -21.97
N LEU A 129 4.12 -21.49 -21.76
CA LEU A 129 4.67 -20.76 -20.63
C LEU A 129 4.04 -21.23 -19.31
N HIS A 130 2.72 -21.42 -19.28
CA HIS A 130 2.01 -22.02 -18.15
C HIS A 130 2.62 -23.37 -17.74
N ASN A 131 2.81 -24.30 -18.70
CA ASN A 131 3.41 -25.61 -18.43
C ASN A 131 4.86 -25.50 -17.93
N ASN A 132 5.63 -24.54 -18.43
CA ASN A 132 7.01 -24.31 -17.96
C ASN A 132 7.02 -23.84 -16.50
N ILE A 133 6.13 -22.89 -16.14
CA ILE A 133 5.97 -22.42 -14.76
C ILE A 133 5.59 -23.60 -13.86
N TYR A 134 4.52 -24.32 -14.19
CA TYR A 134 4.05 -25.47 -13.40
C TYR A 134 5.15 -26.51 -13.18
N ARG A 135 5.89 -26.87 -14.24
CA ARG A 135 7.01 -27.81 -14.15
C ARG A 135 8.09 -27.30 -13.20
N TYR A 136 8.51 -26.03 -13.33
CA TYR A 136 9.53 -25.44 -12.47
C TYR A 136 9.14 -25.44 -10.99
N LEU A 137 7.90 -25.07 -10.70
CA LEU A 137 7.38 -25.11 -9.33
C LEU A 137 7.45 -26.53 -8.73
N ASN A 138 7.09 -27.55 -9.51
CA ASN A 138 7.22 -28.95 -9.07
C ASN A 138 8.68 -29.37 -8.83
N GLU A 139 9.64 -28.84 -9.59
CA GLU A 139 11.07 -29.11 -9.41
C GLU A 139 11.62 -28.46 -8.12
N THR A 140 11.01 -27.38 -7.61
CA THR A 140 11.39 -26.75 -6.33
C THR A 140 10.79 -27.46 -5.10
N ASN A 141 9.84 -28.38 -5.29
CA ASN A 141 9.18 -29.13 -4.22
C ASN A 141 10.15 -30.05 -3.48
N GLN A 142 10.20 -29.98 -2.16
CA GLN A 142 11.08 -30.82 -1.33
C GLN A 142 10.35 -32.07 -0.83
N ILE A 143 11.05 -33.20 -0.81
CA ILE A 143 10.49 -34.50 -0.35
C ILE A 143 9.95 -34.40 1.08
N GLY A 144 10.61 -33.66 1.95
CA GLY A 144 10.20 -33.43 3.34
C GLY A 144 9.08 -32.38 3.51
N GLY A 145 8.62 -31.77 2.43
CA GLY A 145 7.67 -30.65 2.43
C GLY A 145 8.34 -29.27 2.32
N GLY A 146 7.52 -28.26 2.04
CA GLY A 146 8.00 -26.92 1.70
C GLY A 146 8.61 -26.84 0.31
N PHE A 147 8.90 -25.63 -0.15
CA PHE A 147 9.52 -25.36 -1.45
C PHE A 147 10.86 -24.65 -1.26
N ALA A 148 11.85 -25.06 -2.06
CA ALA A 148 13.14 -24.41 -2.11
C ALA A 148 13.12 -23.15 -2.98
N PRO A 149 14.06 -22.19 -2.80
CA PRO A 149 14.08 -20.94 -3.60
C PRO A 149 14.43 -21.18 -5.07
N THR A 150 15.10 -22.27 -5.40
CA THR A 150 15.41 -22.69 -6.78
C THR A 150 15.29 -24.21 -6.93
N ASN A 151 15.17 -24.69 -8.16
CA ASN A 151 15.12 -26.13 -8.46
C ASN A 151 16.45 -26.86 -8.18
N THR A 152 17.54 -26.14 -7.98
CA THR A 152 18.85 -26.70 -7.58
C THR A 152 19.09 -26.66 -6.07
N SER A 153 18.27 -25.94 -5.32
CA SER A 153 18.35 -25.86 -3.87
C SER A 153 17.71 -27.08 -3.21
N THR A 154 18.30 -27.54 -2.12
CA THR A 154 17.84 -28.75 -1.38
C THR A 154 17.15 -28.42 -0.06
N THR A 155 17.02 -27.14 0.28
CA THR A 155 16.44 -26.68 1.54
C THR A 155 15.23 -25.82 1.30
N ALA A 156 14.09 -26.26 1.79
CA ALA A 156 12.85 -25.47 1.78
C ALA A 156 12.96 -24.28 2.73
N ASN A 157 12.30 -23.18 2.38
CA ASN A 157 12.07 -22.05 3.28
C ASN A 157 10.64 -21.52 3.18
N MET A 158 10.20 -20.81 4.23
CA MET A 158 8.84 -20.32 4.39
C MET A 158 8.47 -19.30 3.28
N VAL A 159 9.42 -18.43 2.92
CA VAL A 159 9.22 -17.39 1.90
C VAL A 159 8.99 -18.03 0.53
N SER A 160 9.84 -18.97 0.10
CA SER A 160 9.66 -19.67 -1.17
C SER A 160 8.37 -20.50 -1.17
N THR A 161 8.04 -21.12 -0.03
CA THR A 161 6.79 -21.88 0.11
C THR A 161 5.58 -20.98 -0.06
N PHE A 162 5.57 -19.81 0.57
CA PHE A 162 4.51 -18.81 0.40
C PHE A 162 4.41 -18.33 -1.06
N PHE A 163 5.54 -18.02 -1.71
CA PHE A 163 5.54 -17.58 -3.11
C PHE A 163 4.97 -18.65 -4.04
N VAL A 164 5.43 -19.89 -3.89
CA VAL A 164 4.99 -20.99 -4.75
C VAL A 164 3.51 -21.27 -4.58
N TYR A 165 2.97 -21.25 -3.36
CA TYR A 165 1.53 -21.42 -3.14
C TYR A 165 0.70 -20.32 -3.82
N ASN A 166 1.15 -19.07 -3.74
CA ASN A 166 0.48 -17.96 -4.42
C ASN A 166 0.58 -18.10 -5.94
N ILE A 167 1.72 -18.52 -6.48
CA ILE A 167 1.85 -18.76 -7.93
C ILE A 167 0.91 -19.88 -8.38
N TYR A 168 0.83 -21.00 -7.64
CA TYR A 168 -0.13 -22.06 -7.95
C TYR A 168 -1.57 -21.55 -7.97
N ALA A 169 -1.95 -20.73 -6.98
CA ALA A 169 -3.28 -20.14 -6.92
C ALA A 169 -3.56 -19.23 -8.13
N ILE A 170 -2.60 -18.40 -8.53
CA ILE A 170 -2.72 -17.48 -9.66
C ILE A 170 -2.86 -18.25 -10.98
N ILE A 171 -2.07 -19.32 -11.20
CA ILE A 171 -2.13 -20.10 -12.44
C ILE A 171 -3.25 -21.15 -12.45
N GLY A 172 -4.07 -21.25 -11.39
CA GLY A 172 -5.21 -22.16 -11.29
C GLY A 172 -4.84 -23.63 -11.11
N GLU A 173 -3.64 -23.93 -10.63
CA GLU A 173 -3.14 -25.28 -10.43
C GLU A 173 -3.15 -25.70 -8.95
N SER A 174 -3.22 -27.01 -8.71
CA SER A 174 -3.23 -27.57 -7.36
C SER A 174 -1.81 -27.88 -6.88
N VAL A 175 -1.51 -27.50 -5.67
CA VAL A 175 -0.24 -27.85 -4.99
C VAL A 175 -0.22 -29.35 -4.71
N VAL A 176 0.86 -30.04 -5.11
CA VAL A 176 1.08 -31.46 -4.80
C VAL A 176 1.66 -31.63 -3.40
N ASN A 177 1.48 -32.81 -2.76
CA ASN A 177 2.03 -33.16 -1.46
C ASN A 177 1.62 -32.19 -0.31
N GLN A 178 0.39 -31.70 -0.30
CA GLN A 178 -0.12 -30.75 0.71
C GLN A 178 0.11 -31.22 2.15
N THR A 179 -0.06 -32.52 2.42
CA THR A 179 0.19 -33.11 3.77
C THR A 179 1.65 -32.97 4.19
N GLY A 180 2.59 -33.18 3.27
CA GLY A 180 4.01 -32.97 3.52
C GLY A 180 4.34 -31.51 3.81
N HIS A 181 3.79 -30.59 3.03
CA HIS A 181 3.95 -29.15 3.26
C HIS A 181 3.38 -28.70 4.61
N LYS A 182 2.18 -29.16 4.96
CA LYS A 182 1.56 -28.89 6.27
C LYS A 182 2.45 -29.36 7.42
N THR A 183 2.95 -30.59 7.35
CA THR A 183 3.85 -31.14 8.36
C THR A 183 5.14 -30.34 8.47
N TRP A 184 5.71 -29.91 7.34
CA TRP A 184 6.91 -29.09 7.32
C TRP A 184 6.67 -27.71 7.92
N ILE A 185 5.58 -27.02 7.58
CA ILE A 185 5.21 -25.72 8.16
C ILE A 185 5.06 -25.85 9.69
N LEU A 186 4.38 -26.90 10.19
CA LEU A 186 4.25 -27.16 11.63
C LEU A 186 5.60 -27.31 12.31
N SER A 187 6.58 -27.93 11.64
CA SER A 187 7.94 -28.08 12.18
C SER A 187 8.73 -26.76 12.31
N CYS A 188 8.28 -25.68 11.64
CA CYS A 188 8.87 -24.35 11.75
C CYS A 188 8.37 -23.56 12.97
N ASN A 189 7.42 -24.11 13.75
CA ASN A 189 6.89 -23.45 14.95
C ASN A 189 7.93 -23.41 16.07
N ASN A 190 8.05 -22.25 16.72
CA ASN A 190 8.93 -22.02 17.85
C ASN A 190 8.17 -21.92 19.17
N THR A 191 8.92 -21.96 20.28
CA THR A 191 8.35 -21.94 21.63
C THR A 191 7.64 -20.62 21.99
N ASP A 192 7.90 -19.55 21.27
CA ASP A 192 7.21 -18.24 21.41
C ASP A 192 5.85 -18.18 20.73
N GLY A 193 5.47 -19.22 19.98
CA GLY A 193 4.23 -19.29 19.20
C GLY A 193 4.34 -18.77 17.77
N GLY A 194 5.45 -18.12 17.41
CA GLY A 194 5.76 -17.72 16.05
C GLY A 194 6.37 -18.84 15.21
N TYR A 195 6.62 -18.57 13.95
CA TYR A 195 7.19 -19.51 12.99
C TYR A 195 8.47 -18.94 12.38
N GLY A 196 9.49 -19.78 12.26
CA GLY A 196 10.75 -19.46 11.60
C GLY A 196 10.69 -19.63 10.08
N GLY A 197 11.71 -19.12 9.40
CA GLY A 197 11.87 -19.31 7.94
C GLY A 197 12.13 -20.77 7.54
N ASN A 198 12.59 -21.60 8.48
CA ASN A 198 12.70 -23.06 8.43
C ASN A 198 12.76 -23.60 9.87
N PRO A 199 12.76 -24.93 10.10
CA PRO A 199 12.73 -25.50 11.45
C PRO A 199 13.90 -25.13 12.39
N SER A 200 14.97 -24.53 11.87
CA SER A 200 16.15 -24.12 12.66
C SER A 200 16.26 -22.61 12.92
N LEU A 201 15.35 -21.82 12.37
CA LEU A 201 15.38 -20.36 12.47
C LEU A 201 14.38 -19.83 13.50
N SER A 202 14.74 -18.72 14.13
CA SER A 202 13.85 -17.98 15.04
C SER A 202 12.63 -17.42 14.30
N SER A 203 11.58 -17.17 15.04
CA SER A 203 10.34 -16.57 14.55
C SER A 203 10.57 -15.13 14.06
N THR A 204 9.85 -14.78 13.01
CA THR A 204 9.66 -13.39 12.59
C THR A 204 8.17 -13.14 12.33
N ILE A 205 7.74 -11.89 12.36
CA ILE A 205 6.36 -11.52 12.03
C ILE A 205 5.99 -12.02 10.62
N VAL A 206 6.87 -11.77 9.65
CA VAL A 206 6.63 -12.12 8.24
C VAL A 206 6.49 -13.64 8.04
N THR A 207 7.42 -14.43 8.59
CA THR A 207 7.36 -15.90 8.44
C THR A 207 6.22 -16.52 9.24
N THR A 208 5.83 -15.89 10.36
CA THR A 208 4.66 -16.30 11.13
C THR A 208 3.38 -16.03 10.36
N TYR A 209 3.24 -14.85 9.76
CA TYR A 209 2.10 -14.53 8.87
C TYR A 209 2.04 -15.50 7.69
N PHE A 210 3.17 -15.77 7.03
CA PHE A 210 3.19 -16.73 5.91
C PHE A 210 2.75 -18.12 6.34
N ALA A 211 3.16 -18.60 7.52
CA ALA A 211 2.68 -19.88 8.05
C ALA A 211 1.17 -19.88 8.26
N VAL A 212 0.61 -18.85 8.89
CA VAL A 212 -0.83 -18.71 9.14
C VAL A 212 -1.60 -18.65 7.82
N TYR A 213 -1.15 -17.83 6.86
CA TYR A 213 -1.75 -17.72 5.54
C TYR A 213 -1.75 -19.06 4.78
N LEU A 214 -0.63 -19.81 4.83
CA LEU A 214 -0.54 -21.12 4.20
C LEU A 214 -1.48 -22.14 4.86
N PHE A 215 -1.69 -22.07 6.17
CA PHE A 215 -2.67 -22.90 6.85
C PHE A 215 -4.10 -22.55 6.45
N ASP A 216 -4.40 -21.27 6.28
CA ASP A 216 -5.70 -20.83 5.76
C ASP A 216 -5.92 -21.35 4.32
N ALA A 217 -4.94 -21.19 3.45
CA ALA A 217 -4.96 -21.71 2.07
C ALA A 217 -5.09 -23.24 1.99
N LEU A 218 -4.61 -23.96 3.00
CA LEU A 218 -4.74 -25.42 3.14
C LEU A 218 -6.07 -25.86 3.79
N GLY A 219 -6.89 -24.89 4.19
CA GLY A 219 -8.27 -25.10 4.63
C GLY A 219 -8.48 -25.20 6.13
N ASP A 220 -7.48 -25.06 7.00
CA ASP A 220 -7.74 -25.12 8.45
C ASP A 220 -6.65 -24.42 9.31
N VAL A 221 -6.91 -23.17 9.67
CA VAL A 221 -6.08 -22.40 10.64
C VAL A 221 -6.10 -23.05 12.04
N ASN A 222 -7.08 -23.90 12.36
CA ASN A 222 -7.14 -24.59 13.65
C ASN A 222 -6.09 -25.71 13.80
N ASP A 223 -5.45 -26.12 12.71
CA ASP A 223 -4.35 -27.09 12.72
C ASP A 223 -2.99 -26.48 13.11
N LEU A 224 -2.90 -25.17 13.36
CA LEU A 224 -1.70 -24.55 13.95
C LEU A 224 -1.32 -25.25 15.27
N VAL A 225 -0.01 -25.38 15.54
CA VAL A 225 0.49 -26.07 16.75
C VAL A 225 -0.12 -25.54 18.04
N ASN A 226 -0.25 -24.21 18.14
CA ASN A 226 -0.93 -23.52 19.23
C ASN A 226 -1.47 -22.19 18.75
N LYS A 227 -2.71 -22.22 18.24
CA LYS A 227 -3.41 -21.06 17.69
C LYS A 227 -3.41 -19.85 18.64
N THR A 228 -3.72 -20.07 19.92
CA THR A 228 -3.75 -18.99 20.94
C THR A 228 -2.36 -18.35 21.09
N LYS A 229 -1.32 -19.15 21.14
CA LYS A 229 0.03 -18.65 21.32
C LYS A 229 0.55 -17.90 20.08
N THR A 230 0.13 -18.34 18.88
CA THR A 230 0.43 -17.62 17.63
C THR A 230 -0.28 -16.26 17.59
N LEU A 231 -1.53 -16.20 18.06
CA LEU A 231 -2.27 -14.94 18.23
C LEU A 231 -1.55 -14.01 19.22
N GLU A 232 -1.14 -14.53 20.40
CA GLU A 232 -0.39 -13.77 21.39
C GLU A 232 0.95 -13.27 20.84
N TYR A 233 1.62 -14.06 20.00
CA TYR A 233 2.85 -13.65 19.32
C TYR A 233 2.64 -12.39 18.50
N PHE A 234 1.63 -12.32 17.62
CA PHE A 234 1.34 -11.11 16.87
C PHE A 234 0.96 -9.92 17.78
N LYS A 235 0.09 -10.15 18.77
CA LYS A 235 -0.36 -9.11 19.71
C LYS A 235 0.76 -8.52 20.54
N SER A 236 1.85 -9.26 20.79
CA SER A 236 2.99 -8.81 21.57
C SER A 236 3.79 -7.65 20.94
N PHE A 237 3.59 -7.37 19.65
CA PHE A 237 4.22 -6.25 18.94
C PHE A 237 3.36 -4.98 18.91
N TYR A 238 2.11 -5.05 19.37
CA TYR A 238 1.19 -3.91 19.39
C TYR A 238 1.60 -2.85 20.40
N ILE A 239 1.55 -1.59 20.00
CA ILE A 239 1.82 -0.45 20.91
C ILE A 239 0.49 0.14 21.36
N ASP A 240 0.17 -0.11 22.64
CA ASP A 240 -1.04 0.38 23.35
C ASP A 240 -0.72 1.50 24.33
N ASP A 241 0.30 2.27 24.08
CA ASP A 241 0.69 3.42 24.91
C ASP A 241 0.30 4.73 24.21
N PRO A 242 -0.75 5.44 24.66
CA PRO A 242 -1.19 6.68 24.01
C PRO A 242 -0.19 7.84 24.17
N ASP A 243 0.76 7.75 25.09
CA ASP A 243 1.83 8.74 25.23
C ASP A 243 2.92 8.56 24.15
N ASN A 244 2.98 7.38 23.51
CA ASN A 244 3.85 7.09 22.39
C ASN A 244 3.16 7.45 21.05
N ILE A 245 2.89 8.75 20.84
CA ILE A 245 2.02 9.29 19.80
C ILE A 245 2.39 8.78 18.39
N GLY A 246 3.68 8.62 18.07
CA GLY A 246 4.13 8.17 16.74
C GLY A 246 3.87 6.69 16.47
N ASN A 247 3.76 5.87 17.52
CA ASN A 247 3.67 4.40 17.42
C ASN A 247 2.32 3.84 17.90
N PHE A 248 1.54 4.62 18.66
CA PHE A 248 0.27 4.19 19.25
C PHE A 248 -0.71 3.71 18.20
N GLY A 249 -1.05 2.42 18.23
CA GLY A 249 -1.95 1.76 17.28
C GLY A 249 -1.24 0.95 16.18
N GLY A 250 0.09 1.07 16.04
CA GLY A 250 0.90 0.28 15.13
C GLY A 250 1.58 -0.92 15.82
N TYR A 251 2.29 -1.71 15.02
CA TYR A 251 3.04 -2.89 15.47
C TYR A 251 4.53 -2.73 15.18
N LEU A 252 5.38 -3.05 16.15
CA LEU A 252 6.83 -3.07 15.99
C LEU A 252 7.27 -4.19 15.03
N PRO A 253 8.33 -4.02 14.25
CA PRO A 253 8.86 -5.10 13.38
C PRO A 253 9.56 -6.21 14.16
N ASP A 254 10.10 -5.91 15.33
CA ASP A 254 10.72 -6.85 16.26
C ASP A 254 10.79 -6.25 17.69
N PHE A 255 11.22 -7.04 18.68
CA PHE A 255 11.29 -6.61 20.08
C PHE A 255 12.41 -5.60 20.42
N LEU A 256 13.30 -5.31 19.48
CA LEU A 256 14.40 -4.35 19.65
C LEU A 256 14.09 -3.02 18.92
N ALA A 257 13.06 -3.00 18.11
CA ALA A 257 12.69 -1.82 17.34
C ALA A 257 12.05 -0.75 18.24
N TYR A 258 12.30 0.50 17.88
CA TYR A 258 11.71 1.67 18.55
C TYR A 258 10.49 2.23 17.82
N ASN A 259 10.37 1.94 16.52
CA ASN A 259 9.31 2.47 15.67
C ASN A 259 8.47 1.35 15.08
N THR A 260 7.17 1.57 15.04
CA THR A 260 6.20 0.76 14.31
C THR A 260 6.35 1.00 12.81
N LEU A 261 6.06 -0.03 11.99
CA LEU A 261 6.11 0.07 10.53
C LEU A 261 4.77 -0.33 9.91
N LEU A 262 4.43 0.26 8.76
CA LEU A 262 3.25 -0.11 7.98
C LEU A 262 3.28 -1.59 7.57
N SER A 263 4.46 -2.09 7.20
CA SER A 263 4.63 -3.49 6.83
C SER A 263 4.42 -4.45 8.00
N SER A 264 5.04 -4.20 9.17
CA SER A 264 4.85 -5.05 10.35
C SER A 264 3.41 -4.99 10.87
N THR A 265 2.79 -3.81 10.85
CA THR A 265 1.38 -3.63 11.20
C THR A 265 0.48 -4.43 10.26
N TYR A 266 0.72 -4.37 8.94
CA TYR A 266 -0.02 -5.16 7.96
C TYR A 266 0.07 -6.67 8.24
N TYR A 267 1.29 -7.21 8.41
CA TYR A 267 1.46 -8.64 8.64
C TYR A 267 0.87 -9.11 9.97
N CYS A 268 0.96 -8.31 11.05
CA CYS A 268 0.33 -8.63 12.33
C CYS A 268 -1.21 -8.59 12.22
N VAL A 269 -1.76 -7.52 11.66
CA VAL A 269 -3.22 -7.38 11.49
C VAL A 269 -3.79 -8.50 10.63
N LYS A 270 -3.16 -8.80 9.47
CA LYS A 270 -3.61 -9.90 8.60
C LYS A 270 -3.45 -11.28 9.25
N GLY A 271 -2.40 -11.48 10.05
CA GLY A 271 -2.22 -12.70 10.82
C GLY A 271 -3.28 -12.87 11.91
N ILE A 272 -3.63 -11.79 12.62
CA ILE A 272 -4.68 -11.78 13.64
C ILE A 272 -6.05 -11.99 12.99
N GLU A 273 -6.37 -11.29 11.89
CA GLU A 273 -7.62 -11.45 11.13
C GLU A 273 -7.89 -12.90 10.75
N LEU A 274 -6.88 -13.60 10.19
CA LEU A 274 -7.00 -15.02 9.83
C LEU A 274 -7.19 -15.95 11.03
N ILE A 275 -6.69 -15.60 12.20
CA ILE A 275 -6.79 -16.39 13.42
C ILE A 275 -8.09 -16.09 14.18
N ASP A 276 -8.32 -14.80 14.48
CA ASP A 276 -9.48 -14.31 15.21
C ASP A 276 -9.65 -12.79 14.99
N GLU A 277 -10.51 -12.42 14.05
CA GLU A 277 -10.77 -11.02 13.69
C GLU A 277 -11.28 -10.17 14.87
N SER A 278 -11.96 -10.81 15.86
CA SER A 278 -12.48 -10.10 17.03
C SER A 278 -11.41 -9.51 17.95
N GLU A 279 -10.15 -9.91 17.77
CA GLU A 279 -8.99 -9.46 18.56
C GLU A 279 -8.27 -8.23 17.94
N LEU A 280 -8.82 -7.68 16.84
CA LEU A 280 -8.26 -6.51 16.16
C LEU A 280 -8.62 -5.19 16.85
N ASN A 281 -7.66 -4.26 16.93
CA ASN A 281 -7.82 -2.92 17.51
C ASN A 281 -8.07 -1.86 16.40
N GLY A 282 -9.19 -1.98 15.66
CA GLY A 282 -9.45 -1.24 14.44
C GLY A 282 -9.35 0.29 14.57
N GLY A 283 -10.05 0.91 15.52
CA GLY A 283 -10.13 2.37 15.60
C GLY A 283 -8.79 3.06 15.83
N THR A 284 -7.93 2.50 16.69
CA THR A 284 -6.60 3.05 16.99
C THR A 284 -5.65 2.83 15.81
N THR A 285 -5.67 1.63 15.22
CA THR A 285 -4.82 1.29 14.07
C THR A 285 -5.18 2.12 12.84
N VAL A 286 -6.45 2.34 12.55
CA VAL A 286 -6.89 3.21 11.42
C VAL A 286 -6.36 4.63 11.60
N ASN A 287 -6.51 5.23 12.79
CA ASN A 287 -5.96 6.56 13.07
C ASN A 287 -4.44 6.61 12.91
N TRP A 288 -3.74 5.56 13.37
CA TRP A 288 -2.30 5.45 13.20
C TRP A 288 -1.92 5.39 11.71
N VAL A 289 -2.61 4.58 10.89
CA VAL A 289 -2.40 4.51 9.44
C VAL A 289 -2.59 5.88 8.79
N LEU A 290 -3.70 6.57 9.08
CA LEU A 290 -4.00 7.88 8.48
C LEU A 290 -2.93 8.93 8.82
N ASN A 291 -2.34 8.84 10.01
CA ASN A 291 -1.23 9.69 10.41
C ASN A 291 0.09 9.37 9.66
N HIS A 292 0.16 8.26 8.91
CA HIS A 292 1.30 7.87 8.07
C HIS A 292 1.17 8.36 6.62
N GLN A 293 0.08 9.03 6.24
CA GLN A 293 0.00 9.67 4.93
C GLN A 293 0.84 10.94 4.91
N ASN A 294 1.76 11.03 3.95
CA ASN A 294 2.58 12.21 3.75
C ASN A 294 1.78 13.26 2.95
N PHE A 295 1.52 14.39 3.57
CA PHE A 295 0.75 15.48 2.94
C PHE A 295 1.50 16.21 1.82
N LEU A 296 2.81 16.01 1.66
CA LEU A 296 3.60 16.66 0.61
C LEU A 296 3.51 15.92 -0.73
N ASP A 297 3.55 14.59 -0.71
CA ASP A 297 3.52 13.76 -1.91
C ASP A 297 2.27 12.87 -2.01
N GLY A 298 1.49 12.75 -0.95
CA GLY A 298 0.24 11.99 -0.90
C GLY A 298 0.38 10.50 -0.65
N GLY A 299 1.57 9.93 -0.72
CA GLY A 299 1.85 8.54 -0.40
C GLY A 299 1.84 8.27 1.11
N PHE A 300 1.92 7.01 1.48
CA PHE A 300 2.11 6.60 2.86
C PHE A 300 3.56 6.16 3.08
N GLY A 301 4.08 6.42 4.30
CA GLY A 301 5.45 6.10 4.63
C GLY A 301 5.71 5.99 6.12
N ASP A 302 6.78 5.26 6.45
CA ASP A 302 7.25 5.09 7.82
C ASP A 302 8.13 6.27 8.25
N TRP A 303 8.26 6.48 9.57
CA TRP A 303 9.17 7.48 10.11
C TRP A 303 10.63 7.10 9.80
N VAL A 304 11.36 8.05 9.22
CA VAL A 304 12.81 7.92 9.06
C VAL A 304 13.47 8.63 10.24
N GLU A 305 14.28 7.90 11.01
CA GLU A 305 14.97 8.44 12.18
C GLU A 305 15.82 9.67 11.80
N GLY A 306 15.63 10.77 12.53
CA GLY A 306 16.35 12.04 12.28
C GLY A 306 15.79 12.91 11.15
N ASN A 307 14.69 12.54 10.53
CA ASN A 307 14.01 13.34 9.53
C ASN A 307 12.57 13.64 9.98
N GLU A 308 12.15 14.90 9.93
CA GLU A 308 10.77 15.27 10.24
C GLU A 308 9.78 14.84 9.14
N GLN A 309 10.28 14.30 8.03
CA GLN A 309 9.49 13.84 6.90
C GLN A 309 9.50 12.32 6.81
N ARG A 310 8.33 11.77 6.55
CA ARG A 310 8.15 10.34 6.25
C ARG A 310 8.59 10.06 4.84
N GLY A 311 9.33 8.98 4.65
CA GLY A 311 9.67 8.50 3.32
C GLY A 311 8.51 7.69 2.74
N SER A 312 7.69 8.28 1.84
CA SER A 312 6.63 7.54 1.16
C SER A 312 7.19 6.50 0.20
N SER A 313 6.52 5.36 0.11
CA SER A 313 6.82 4.33 -0.88
C SER A 313 5.54 3.66 -1.39
N VAL A 314 5.59 3.06 -2.57
CA VAL A 314 4.46 2.33 -3.13
C VAL A 314 4.08 1.16 -2.24
N SER A 315 5.06 0.39 -1.73
CA SER A 315 4.81 -0.71 -0.79
C SER A 315 4.16 -0.23 0.50
N ALA A 316 4.65 0.86 1.12
CA ALA A 316 4.05 1.41 2.35
C ALA A 316 2.62 1.90 2.09
N SER A 317 2.37 2.52 0.93
CA SER A 317 1.04 2.96 0.51
C SER A 317 0.08 1.79 0.33
N PHE A 318 0.56 0.67 -0.22
CA PHE A 318 -0.22 -0.55 -0.33
C PHE A 318 -0.56 -1.16 1.03
N TYR A 319 0.40 -1.24 1.95
CA TYR A 319 0.13 -1.75 3.29
C TYR A 319 -0.90 -0.88 4.03
N ALA A 320 -0.80 0.44 3.91
CA ALA A 320 -1.78 1.37 4.46
C ALA A 320 -3.17 1.14 3.85
N PHE A 321 -3.26 1.04 2.52
CA PHE A 321 -4.50 0.75 1.80
C PHE A 321 -5.14 -0.56 2.28
N LYS A 322 -4.36 -1.65 2.38
CA LYS A 322 -4.85 -2.96 2.83
C LYS A 322 -5.27 -2.96 4.31
N LEU A 323 -4.60 -2.20 5.16
CA LEU A 323 -5.01 -2.00 6.54
C LEU A 323 -6.37 -1.29 6.63
N LEU A 324 -6.55 -0.19 5.87
CA LEU A 324 -7.84 0.51 5.80
C LEU A 324 -8.95 -0.39 5.24
N GLU A 325 -8.64 -1.23 4.24
CA GLU A 325 -9.57 -2.22 3.70
C GLU A 325 -10.00 -3.25 4.75
N THR A 326 -9.04 -3.81 5.51
CA THR A 326 -9.31 -4.80 6.58
C THR A 326 -10.25 -4.25 7.66
N PHE A 327 -10.20 -2.94 7.92
CA PHE A 327 -11.06 -2.29 8.90
C PHE A 327 -12.31 -1.61 8.31
N ASP A 328 -12.70 -1.92 7.08
CA ASP A 328 -13.82 -1.29 6.36
C ASP A 328 -13.76 0.25 6.38
N SER A 329 -12.56 0.82 6.34
CA SER A 329 -12.31 2.26 6.55
C SER A 329 -11.78 2.97 5.31
N LEU A 330 -11.88 2.38 4.11
CA LEU A 330 -11.41 3.01 2.86
C LEU A 330 -12.15 4.31 2.51
N GLU A 331 -13.37 4.48 3.00
CA GLU A 331 -14.15 5.70 2.80
C GLU A 331 -13.48 6.98 3.36
N VAL A 332 -12.63 6.85 4.38
CA VAL A 332 -11.87 7.98 4.94
C VAL A 332 -10.88 8.58 3.93
N LEU A 333 -10.52 7.84 2.88
CA LEU A 333 -9.70 8.35 1.79
C LEU A 333 -10.45 9.38 0.91
N ASN A 334 -11.77 9.45 0.99
CA ASN A 334 -12.57 10.48 0.31
C ASN A 334 -12.53 11.84 1.03
N GLU A 335 -11.96 11.88 2.24
CA GLU A 335 -11.84 13.13 2.99
C GLU A 335 -10.68 13.97 2.47
N ASP A 336 -10.83 15.29 2.57
CA ASP A 336 -9.77 16.25 2.26
C ASP A 336 -8.82 16.34 3.45
N ILE A 337 -7.53 16.10 3.23
CA ILE A 337 -6.50 16.19 4.29
C ILE A 337 -6.46 17.59 4.93
N PHE A 338 -6.79 18.63 4.15
CA PHE A 338 -6.70 20.03 4.57
C PHE A 338 -8.03 20.64 5.01
N ALA A 339 -9.15 19.89 4.92
CA ALA A 339 -10.49 20.46 5.11
C ALA A 339 -10.71 21.10 6.49
N VAL A 340 -10.04 20.62 7.53
CA VAL A 340 -10.24 21.13 8.91
C VAL A 340 -9.30 22.27 9.25
N GLU A 341 -8.03 22.24 8.85
CA GLU A 341 -7.05 23.27 9.23
C GLU A 341 -7.00 24.47 8.27
N PHE A 342 -7.21 24.22 6.98
CA PHE A 342 -7.07 25.26 5.94
C PHE A 342 -8.18 26.30 5.94
N ASN A 343 -9.41 25.89 6.27
CA ASN A 343 -10.57 26.79 6.16
C ASN A 343 -10.53 27.98 7.14
N TYR A 344 -10.08 27.79 8.37
CA TYR A 344 -10.09 28.89 9.36
C TYR A 344 -8.91 29.84 9.22
N LEU A 345 -7.70 29.32 9.07
CA LEU A 345 -6.50 30.15 8.97
C LEU A 345 -6.44 30.91 7.64
N MET A 346 -6.73 30.27 6.53
CA MET A 346 -6.81 30.93 5.21
C MET A 346 -7.94 31.93 5.15
N LEU A 347 -9.11 31.64 5.70
CA LEU A 347 -10.22 32.59 5.76
C LEU A 347 -9.82 33.83 6.55
N ILE A 348 -9.15 33.66 7.70
CA ILE A 348 -8.65 34.77 8.51
C ILE A 348 -7.59 35.59 7.75
N ILE A 349 -6.67 34.93 7.05
CA ILE A 349 -5.63 35.60 6.25
C ILE A 349 -6.27 36.38 5.10
N ILE A 350 -7.18 35.78 4.35
CA ILE A 350 -7.88 36.43 3.22
C ILE A 350 -8.71 37.63 3.69
N LEU A 351 -9.45 37.47 4.81
CA LEU A 351 -10.23 38.56 5.38
C LEU A 351 -9.31 39.68 5.91
N SER A 352 -8.18 39.35 6.50
CA SER A 352 -7.20 40.33 6.98
C SER A 352 -6.57 41.12 5.82
N ILE A 353 -6.12 40.45 4.77
CA ILE A 353 -5.56 41.07 3.56
C ILE A 353 -6.58 41.93 2.87
N SER A 354 -7.81 41.43 2.71
CA SER A 354 -8.94 42.19 2.12
C SER A 354 -9.26 43.44 2.91
N GLY A 355 -9.27 43.38 4.24
CA GLY A 355 -9.47 44.52 5.13
C GLY A 355 -8.38 45.57 5.00
N VAL A 356 -7.11 45.16 4.89
CA VAL A 356 -5.97 46.08 4.66
C VAL A 356 -6.08 46.78 3.31
N ILE A 357 -6.39 46.05 2.25
CA ILE A 357 -6.55 46.60 0.89
C ILE A 357 -7.70 47.62 0.85
N ILE A 358 -8.83 47.28 1.44
CA ILE A 358 -9.98 48.19 1.53
C ILE A 358 -9.60 49.45 2.32
N GLY A 359 -8.88 49.33 3.41
CA GLY A 359 -8.38 50.45 4.22
C GLY A 359 -7.45 51.38 3.42
N ILE A 360 -6.49 50.78 2.67
CA ILE A 360 -5.56 51.55 1.80
C ILE A 360 -6.34 52.32 0.71
N ILE A 361 -7.27 51.64 0.02
CA ILE A 361 -8.11 52.26 -1.02
C ILE A 361 -8.95 53.41 -0.42
N TYR A 362 -9.54 53.22 0.75
CA TYR A 362 -10.29 54.27 1.44
C TYR A 362 -9.42 55.48 1.78
N LEU A 363 -8.23 55.29 2.32
CA LEU A 363 -7.27 56.34 2.65
C LEU A 363 -6.81 57.11 1.39
N PHE A 364 -6.61 56.39 0.26
CA PHE A 364 -6.22 57.01 -1.02
C PHE A 364 -7.33 57.86 -1.60
N ILE A 365 -8.60 57.42 -1.51
CA ILE A 365 -9.76 58.18 -1.95
C ILE A 365 -9.98 59.40 -1.05
N ARG A 366 -9.78 59.27 0.26
CA ARG A 366 -9.90 60.39 1.22
C ARG A 366 -8.83 61.46 1.00
N ARG A 367 -7.57 61.09 0.72
CA ARG A 367 -6.47 62.02 0.41
C ARG A 367 -6.68 62.78 -0.90
N ARG A 368 -7.43 62.25 -1.88
CA ARG A 368 -7.74 62.93 -3.14
C ARG A 368 -8.94 63.90 -3.04
N ARG A 369 -9.58 63.96 -1.87
CA ARG A 369 -10.75 64.83 -1.64
C ARG A 369 -10.42 66.06 -0.79
N ILE A 370 -9.19 66.12 -0.26
CA ILE A 370 -8.61 67.29 0.37
C ILE A 370 -7.66 67.96 -0.63
#